data_1cf885d319900bf94c014058a7bbbf9d
#
_entry.id   1cf885d319900bf94c014058a7bbbf9d
#
_cell.length_a   1.000
_cell.length_b   1.000
_cell.length_c   1.000
_cell.angle_alpha   90.00
_cell.angle_beta   90.00
_cell.angle_gamma   90.00
#
_symmetry.space_group_name_H-M   'P 1'
#
loop_
_entity.id
_entity.type
_entity.pdbx_description
1 polymer ?
#
loop_
_entity_poly.entity_id
_entity_poly.type
_entity_poly.pdbx_seq_one_letter_code
_entity_poly.pdbx_strand_id
1 'polypeptide(L)'
;ICQGMHRIIPEIDSVEFRKHLLKGRKLEKHNWLLYPKRVSYIQYREAKKLPLFKLSPNSGGFHVREYKQRKNPYGRLAIRTIGDLYGDIDSARCGIELSFDSLLRGKPGKAHRRKVLNRYLTIEDEPAQDGYDVQTTLDVGMQDVCEKALGDKLRELKANSGVCILMEVATGDVKA
;
A
#
# COMPACT_ATOMS: atom_id res chain seq x y z
N ILE A 1 25.93 8.71 7.70
CA ILE A 1 24.56 8.59 7.18
C ILE A 1 24.60 8.34 5.67
N CYS A 2 25.22 9.20 4.85
CA CYS A 2 25.19 9.08 3.39
C CYS A 2 25.73 7.74 2.88
N GLN A 3 26.87 7.28 3.36
CA GLN A 3 27.41 5.96 3.05
C GLN A 3 26.51 4.82 3.54
N GLY A 4 25.88 4.98 4.73
CA GLY A 4 24.96 4.01 5.26
C GLY A 4 23.68 3.91 4.41
N MET A 5 23.16 5.02 3.94
CA MET A 5 22.00 5.03 3.03
C MET A 5 22.32 4.42 1.67
N HIS A 6 23.49 4.69 1.10
CA HIS A 6 23.95 4.03 -0.13
C HIS A 6 24.04 2.48 0.02
N ARG A 7 24.53 2.00 1.19
CA ARG A 7 24.61 0.57 1.46
C ARG A 7 23.23 -0.10 1.55
N ILE A 8 22.25 0.61 2.11
CA ILE A 8 20.88 0.09 2.28
C ILE A 8 20.07 0.21 0.98
N ILE A 9 20.27 1.29 0.25
CA ILE A 9 19.61 1.58 -1.02
C ILE A 9 20.71 1.94 -2.04
N PRO A 10 21.19 0.96 -2.83
CA PRO A 10 22.29 1.18 -3.77
C PRO A 10 22.04 2.25 -4.84
N GLU A 11 20.76 2.53 -5.12
CA GLU A 11 20.36 3.59 -6.06
C GLU A 11 20.70 5.00 -5.58
N ILE A 12 20.97 5.18 -4.29
CA ILE A 12 21.32 6.48 -3.71
C ILE A 12 22.83 6.66 -3.81
N ASP A 13 23.29 7.61 -4.65
CA ASP A 13 24.67 8.02 -4.60
C ASP A 13 24.96 8.82 -3.32
N SER A 14 26.01 8.45 -2.60
CA SER A 14 26.37 9.06 -1.31
C SER A 14 26.76 10.53 -1.42
N VAL A 15 27.36 10.94 -2.54
CA VAL A 15 27.79 12.31 -2.78
C VAL A 15 26.60 13.20 -3.12
N GLU A 16 25.74 12.73 -4.01
CA GLU A 16 24.51 13.43 -4.38
C GLU A 16 23.57 13.56 -3.20
N PHE A 17 23.42 12.50 -2.41
CA PHE A 17 22.60 12.53 -1.21
C PHE A 17 23.12 13.53 -0.18
N ARG A 18 24.44 13.65 -0.01
CA ARG A 18 25.04 14.68 0.83
C ARG A 18 24.71 16.08 0.33
N LYS A 19 24.82 16.33 -0.97
CA LYS A 19 24.45 17.62 -1.59
C LYS A 19 22.97 17.93 -1.36
N HIS A 20 22.11 16.93 -1.51
CA HIS A 20 20.67 17.04 -1.27
C HIS A 20 20.36 17.46 0.18
N LEU A 21 20.98 16.81 1.17
CA LEU A 21 20.82 17.18 2.58
C LEU A 21 21.31 18.60 2.88
N LEU A 22 22.47 18.99 2.34
CA LEU A 22 23.01 20.33 2.52
C LEU A 22 22.12 21.41 1.87
N LYS A 23 21.50 21.09 0.74
CA LYS A 23 20.52 21.99 0.09
C LYS A 23 19.29 22.19 0.98
N GLY A 24 18.75 21.13 1.58
CA GLY A 24 17.64 21.23 2.54
C GLY A 24 17.97 22.13 3.72
N ARG A 25 19.18 22.00 4.27
CA ARG A 25 19.67 22.84 5.36
C ARG A 25 19.82 24.31 4.96
N LYS A 26 20.37 24.60 3.77
CA LYS A 26 20.50 25.98 3.26
C LYS A 26 19.14 26.67 3.06
N LEU A 27 18.13 25.91 2.69
CA LEU A 27 16.77 26.41 2.47
C LEU A 27 15.94 26.53 3.75
N GLU A 28 16.52 26.18 4.92
CA GLU A 28 15.87 26.19 6.24
C GLU A 28 14.50 25.52 6.27
N LYS A 29 14.32 24.49 5.43
CA LYS A 29 13.05 23.78 5.36
C LYS A 29 12.89 22.84 6.55
N HIS A 30 11.84 23.03 7.33
CA HIS A 30 11.51 22.17 8.47
C HIS A 30 11.17 20.73 8.05
N ASN A 31 10.55 20.56 6.87
CA ASN A 31 10.27 19.25 6.29
C ASN A 31 11.02 19.11 4.97
N TRP A 32 11.98 18.19 4.93
CA TRP A 32 12.79 17.89 3.77
C TRP A 32 12.71 16.43 3.41
N LEU A 33 12.19 16.13 2.22
CA LEU A 33 12.05 14.75 1.77
C LEU A 33 13.44 14.15 1.54
N LEU A 34 13.81 13.13 2.31
CA LEU A 34 15.12 12.50 2.21
C LEU A 34 15.23 11.65 0.94
N TYR A 35 14.19 10.91 0.61
CA TYR A 35 14.16 10.02 -0.55
C TYR A 35 12.75 9.99 -1.15
N PRO A 36 12.60 10.21 -2.48
CA PRO A 36 11.30 10.37 -3.11
C PRO A 36 10.56 9.04 -3.36
N LYS A 37 11.28 7.92 -3.40
CA LYS A 37 10.67 6.61 -3.63
C LYS A 37 10.25 5.96 -2.31
N ARG A 38 9.30 5.04 -2.39
CA ARG A 38 8.90 4.21 -1.24
C ARG A 38 10.02 3.20 -0.91
N VAL A 39 10.27 3.00 0.37
CA VAL A 39 11.25 2.04 0.88
C VAL A 39 10.53 0.86 1.55
N SER A 40 11.14 -0.32 1.50
CA SER A 40 10.61 -1.49 2.20
C SER A 40 10.78 -1.36 3.71
N TYR A 41 9.98 -2.11 4.48
CA TYR A 41 10.12 -2.16 5.94
C TYR A 41 11.53 -2.61 6.39
N ILE A 42 12.16 -3.52 5.65
CA ILE A 42 13.52 -3.99 5.95
C ILE A 42 14.52 -2.85 5.79
N GLN A 43 14.46 -2.13 4.66
CA GLN A 43 15.32 -0.95 4.41
C GLN A 43 15.11 0.14 5.46
N TYR A 44 13.87 0.41 5.84
CA TYR A 44 13.55 1.34 6.92
C TYR A 44 14.18 0.91 8.25
N ARG A 45 14.05 -0.37 8.62
CA ARG A 45 14.61 -0.90 9.88
C ARG A 45 16.13 -0.78 9.93
N GLU A 46 16.81 -1.00 8.81
CA GLU A 46 18.26 -0.81 8.70
C GLU A 46 18.63 0.69 8.73
N ALA A 47 17.89 1.55 8.03
CA ALA A 47 18.11 2.99 8.07
C ALA A 47 17.96 3.56 9.49
N LYS A 48 17.00 3.05 10.27
CA LYS A 48 16.78 3.45 11.67
C LYS A 48 17.97 3.15 12.59
N LYS A 49 18.87 2.24 12.23
CA LYS A 49 20.11 1.95 12.98
C LYS A 49 21.20 2.99 12.75
N LEU A 50 21.08 3.82 11.72
CA LEU A 50 22.10 4.82 11.38
C LEU A 50 22.19 5.92 12.45
N PRO A 51 23.39 6.52 12.64
CA PRO A 51 23.58 7.68 13.51
C PRO A 51 22.58 8.77 13.19
N LEU A 52 22.01 9.45 14.18
CA LEU A 52 20.90 10.40 14.16
C LEU A 52 19.53 9.75 13.92
N PHE A 53 19.37 8.83 12.97
CA PHE A 53 18.09 8.18 12.68
C PHE A 53 17.64 7.23 13.80
N LYS A 54 18.58 6.72 14.60
CA LYS A 54 18.28 5.93 15.80
C LYS A 54 17.71 6.74 16.97
N LEU A 55 17.87 8.05 16.94
CA LEU A 55 17.32 8.96 17.96
C LEU A 55 15.80 9.09 17.79
N SER A 56 15.15 9.64 18.83
CA SER A 56 13.74 9.97 18.72
C SER A 56 13.49 10.95 17.56
N PRO A 57 12.31 10.93 16.90
CA PRO A 57 12.02 11.84 15.81
C PRO A 57 12.25 13.32 16.16
N ASN A 58 11.93 13.71 17.40
CA ASN A 58 12.12 15.09 17.86
C ASN A 58 13.60 15.48 18.06
N SER A 59 14.48 14.51 18.34
CA SER A 59 15.90 14.76 18.56
C SER A 59 16.74 14.51 17.31
N GLY A 60 16.36 13.49 16.51
CA GLY A 60 17.09 13.08 15.30
C GLY A 60 16.53 13.67 14.01
N GLY A 61 15.31 14.21 14.05
CA GLY A 61 14.63 14.79 12.88
C GLY A 61 14.20 13.78 11.82
N PHE A 62 14.33 12.48 12.08
CA PHE A 62 13.95 11.43 11.15
C PHE A 62 12.48 11.03 11.35
N HIS A 63 11.64 11.54 10.45
CA HIS A 63 10.21 11.22 10.43
C HIS A 63 9.91 10.27 9.28
N VAL A 64 9.02 9.32 9.53
CA VAL A 64 8.60 8.32 8.57
C VAL A 64 7.09 8.41 8.39
N ARG A 65 6.65 8.35 7.15
CA ARG A 65 5.25 8.21 6.81
C ARG A 65 5.02 6.79 6.32
N GLU A 66 4.16 6.07 6.99
CA GLU A 66 3.76 4.73 6.60
C GLU A 66 2.68 4.81 5.52
N TYR A 67 2.84 3.96 4.50
CA TYR A 67 1.86 3.79 3.45
C TYR A 67 1.36 2.36 3.47
N LYS A 68 0.08 2.18 3.54
CA LYS A 68 -0.54 0.88 3.30
C LYS A 68 -0.38 0.53 1.82
N GLN A 69 0.09 -0.65 1.52
CA GLN A 69 0.21 -1.15 0.16
C GLN A 69 -0.71 -2.34 -0.02
N ARG A 70 -1.58 -2.25 -1.02
CA ARG A 70 -2.39 -3.37 -1.44
C ARG A 70 -1.50 -4.43 -2.12
N LYS A 71 -1.74 -5.69 -1.81
CA LYS A 71 -1.12 -6.83 -2.50
C LYS A 71 -2.17 -7.53 -3.32
N ASN A 72 -1.90 -7.71 -4.60
CA ASN A 72 -2.69 -8.53 -5.50
C ASN A 72 -1.86 -9.79 -5.81
N PRO A 73 -2.10 -10.92 -5.12
CA PRO A 73 -1.29 -12.13 -5.27
C PRO A 73 -1.24 -12.65 -6.71
N TYR A 74 -2.34 -12.47 -7.44
CA TYR A 74 -2.49 -12.90 -8.83
C TYR A 74 -2.35 -11.74 -9.82
N GLY A 75 -1.67 -10.66 -9.44
CA GLY A 75 -1.41 -9.52 -10.29
C GLY A 75 -2.70 -8.78 -10.71
N ARG A 76 -3.00 -8.80 -12.00
CA ARG A 76 -4.17 -8.10 -12.57
C ARG A 76 -5.38 -9.01 -12.83
N LEU A 77 -5.28 -10.30 -12.49
CA LEU A 77 -6.34 -11.26 -12.70
C LEU A 77 -7.63 -10.81 -11.99
N ALA A 78 -8.76 -10.83 -12.69
CA ALA A 78 -10.08 -10.43 -12.20
C ALA A 78 -10.14 -9.02 -11.56
N ILE A 79 -9.20 -8.11 -11.88
CA ILE A 79 -9.08 -6.80 -11.21
C ILE A 79 -10.35 -5.96 -11.31
N ARG A 80 -11.12 -6.09 -12.40
CA ARG A 80 -12.38 -5.36 -12.57
C ARG A 80 -13.52 -5.96 -11.78
N THR A 81 -13.50 -7.27 -11.58
CA THR A 81 -14.52 -8.02 -10.81
C THR A 81 -14.27 -7.85 -9.31
N ILE A 82 -13.04 -8.05 -8.87
CA ILE A 82 -12.64 -7.90 -7.47
C ILE A 82 -12.72 -6.43 -7.07
N GLY A 83 -12.08 -5.56 -7.84
CA GLY A 83 -12.07 -4.13 -7.61
C GLY A 83 -10.67 -3.58 -7.39
N ASP A 84 -10.61 -2.25 -7.26
CA ASP A 84 -9.39 -1.50 -7.01
C ASP A 84 -9.72 -0.26 -6.16
N LEU A 85 -8.68 0.33 -5.56
CA LEU A 85 -8.79 1.53 -4.76
C LEU A 85 -8.47 2.79 -5.59
N TYR A 86 -9.03 3.92 -5.20
CA TYR A 86 -8.67 5.22 -5.76
C TYR A 86 -7.30 5.67 -5.20
N GLY A 87 -6.22 5.41 -5.93
CA GLY A 87 -4.89 5.91 -5.61
C GLY A 87 -4.46 5.67 -4.17
N ASP A 88 -4.19 6.76 -3.44
CA ASP A 88 -3.83 6.74 -2.02
C ASP A 88 -5.06 6.88 -1.09
N ILE A 89 -6.26 6.99 -1.63
CA ILE A 89 -7.51 7.10 -0.87
C ILE A 89 -7.98 5.69 -0.54
N ASP A 90 -8.29 5.45 0.71
CA ASP A 90 -8.82 4.18 1.21
C ASP A 90 -10.32 4.05 0.86
N SER A 91 -10.61 4.13 -0.44
CA SER A 91 -11.97 4.09 -1.00
C SER A 91 -11.99 3.17 -2.20
N ALA A 92 -12.91 2.22 -2.20
CA ALA A 92 -13.08 1.28 -3.30
C ALA A 92 -13.64 1.99 -4.53
N ARG A 93 -13.14 1.58 -5.70
CA ARG A 93 -13.49 2.19 -7.01
C ARG A 93 -14.57 1.40 -7.73
N CYS A 94 -14.50 0.09 -7.71
CA CYS A 94 -15.37 -0.79 -8.49
C CYS A 94 -15.40 -2.20 -7.93
N GLY A 95 -16.23 -3.05 -8.50
CA GLY A 95 -16.27 -4.47 -8.25
C GLY A 95 -16.83 -4.85 -6.88
N ILE A 96 -16.48 -6.04 -6.44
CA ILE A 96 -16.89 -6.63 -5.15
C ILE A 96 -16.45 -5.72 -3.99
N GLU A 97 -15.26 -5.14 -4.08
CA GLU A 97 -14.77 -4.23 -3.03
C GLU A 97 -15.64 -3.00 -2.84
N LEU A 98 -16.17 -2.42 -3.93
CA LEU A 98 -17.10 -1.30 -3.80
C LEU A 98 -18.42 -1.75 -3.19
N SER A 99 -18.93 -2.91 -3.60
CA SER A 99 -20.20 -3.43 -3.09
C SER A 99 -20.15 -3.77 -1.60
N PHE A 100 -19.00 -4.22 -1.11
CA PHE A 100 -18.80 -4.63 0.29
C PHE A 100 -17.90 -3.66 1.07
N ASP A 101 -17.65 -2.44 0.56
CA ASP A 101 -16.72 -1.47 1.16
C ASP A 101 -17.02 -1.20 2.65
N SER A 102 -18.28 -1.08 3.01
CA SER A 102 -18.69 -0.84 4.41
C SER A 102 -18.35 -2.01 5.36
N LEU A 103 -18.34 -3.24 4.85
CA LEU A 103 -17.98 -4.42 5.63
C LEU A 103 -16.48 -4.64 5.69
N LEU A 104 -15.79 -4.42 4.57
CA LEU A 104 -14.35 -4.62 4.45
C LEU A 104 -13.53 -3.56 5.21
N ARG A 105 -14.05 -2.35 5.32
CA ARG A 105 -13.32 -1.21 5.89
C ARG A 105 -13.13 -1.29 7.39
N GLY A 106 -14.06 -1.89 8.13
CA GLY A 106 -14.09 -1.87 9.59
C GLY A 106 -14.41 -0.47 10.16
N LYS A 107 -14.09 -0.27 11.43
CA LYS A 107 -14.28 1.01 12.12
C LYS A 107 -12.98 1.51 12.70
N PRO A 108 -12.58 2.75 12.41
CA PRO A 108 -11.37 3.34 12.99
C PRO A 108 -11.57 3.55 14.48
N GLY A 109 -10.56 3.20 15.27
CA GLY A 109 -10.51 3.52 16.69
C GLY A 109 -10.23 5.00 16.94
N LYS A 110 -10.53 5.45 18.14
CA LYS A 110 -10.20 6.79 18.62
C LYS A 110 -9.20 6.73 19.74
N ALA A 111 -8.16 7.55 19.68
CA ALA A 111 -7.16 7.67 20.71
C ALA A 111 -6.76 9.13 20.91
N HIS A 112 -6.55 9.53 22.15
CA HIS A 112 -6.03 10.85 22.46
C HIS A 112 -4.67 10.77 23.17
N ARG A 113 -3.88 11.83 23.05
CA ARG A 113 -2.60 11.94 23.75
C ARG A 113 -2.77 12.75 25.04
N ARG A 114 -2.44 12.14 26.17
CA ARG A 114 -2.43 12.81 27.46
C ARG A 114 -1.00 12.90 28.01
N LYS A 115 -0.63 14.07 28.52
CA LYS A 115 0.66 14.26 29.19
C LYS A 115 0.57 13.74 30.62
N VAL A 116 1.38 12.75 30.96
CA VAL A 116 1.50 12.20 32.32
C VAL A 116 2.97 12.23 32.70
N LEU A 117 3.32 12.93 33.79
CA LEU A 117 4.69 13.00 34.32
C LEU A 117 5.77 13.25 33.25
N ASN A 118 5.63 14.32 32.46
CA ASN A 118 6.56 14.69 31.37
C ASN A 118 6.65 13.71 30.18
N ARG A 119 5.78 12.72 30.10
CA ARG A 119 5.64 11.82 28.94
C ARG A 119 4.25 11.93 28.34
N TYR A 120 4.19 11.82 27.01
CA TYR A 120 2.89 11.69 26.35
C TYR A 120 2.53 10.21 26.23
N LEU A 121 1.41 9.85 26.83
CA LEU A 121 0.80 8.52 26.67
C LEU A 121 -0.35 8.63 25.68
N THR A 122 -0.43 7.68 24.78
CA THR A 122 -1.61 7.51 23.92
C THR A 122 -2.59 6.62 24.67
N ILE A 123 -3.76 7.16 24.93
CA ILE A 123 -4.86 6.46 25.60
C ILE A 123 -5.89 6.14 24.52
N GLU A 124 -6.24 4.89 24.38
CA GLU A 124 -7.29 4.44 23.45
C GLU A 124 -8.64 4.64 24.13
N ASP A 125 -9.47 5.48 23.52
CA ASP A 125 -10.84 5.73 23.98
C ASP A 125 -11.79 4.68 23.41
N GLU A 126 -11.63 4.37 22.13
CA GLU A 126 -12.37 3.35 21.40
C GLU A 126 -11.38 2.49 20.60
N PRO A 127 -11.37 1.16 20.80
CA PRO A 127 -10.50 0.29 20.02
C PRO A 127 -10.94 0.25 18.56
N ALA A 128 -9.98 0.14 17.65
CA ALA A 128 -10.28 -0.10 16.24
C ALA A 128 -10.93 -1.48 16.07
N GLN A 129 -11.91 -1.57 15.17
CA GLN A 129 -12.54 -2.82 14.78
C GLN A 129 -12.13 -3.16 13.36
N ASP A 130 -11.51 -4.32 13.17
CA ASP A 130 -11.14 -4.81 11.85
C ASP A 130 -12.38 -5.07 11.00
N GLY A 131 -12.25 -4.92 9.70
CA GLY A 131 -13.29 -5.27 8.74
C GLY A 131 -13.47 -6.80 8.62
N TYR A 132 -14.49 -7.17 7.91
CA TYR A 132 -14.76 -8.58 7.59
C TYR A 132 -14.02 -9.00 6.34
N ASP A 133 -13.76 -10.29 6.21
CA ASP A 133 -13.28 -10.91 4.98
C ASP A 133 -14.46 -11.30 4.09
N VAL A 134 -14.29 -11.18 2.78
CA VAL A 134 -15.28 -11.62 1.79
C VAL A 134 -14.68 -12.79 1.01
N GLN A 135 -15.30 -13.94 1.14
CA GLN A 135 -14.97 -15.13 0.35
C GLN A 135 -15.82 -15.15 -0.92
N THR A 136 -15.17 -15.24 -2.06
CA THR A 136 -15.83 -15.29 -3.38
C THR A 136 -15.88 -16.72 -3.90
N THR A 137 -16.76 -16.96 -4.86
CA THR A 137 -16.88 -18.23 -5.59
C THR A 137 -15.93 -18.31 -6.79
N LEU A 138 -15.16 -17.24 -7.06
CA LEU A 138 -14.23 -17.18 -8.17
C LEU A 138 -13.12 -18.22 -8.02
N ASP A 139 -12.85 -18.97 -9.09
CA ASP A 139 -11.75 -19.92 -9.20
C ASP A 139 -10.62 -19.29 -10.02
N VAL A 140 -9.43 -19.23 -9.40
CA VAL A 140 -8.25 -18.57 -10.01
C VAL A 140 -7.81 -19.25 -11.30
N GLY A 141 -7.87 -20.60 -11.35
CA GLY A 141 -7.49 -21.36 -12.53
C GLY A 141 -8.47 -21.15 -13.68
N MET A 142 -9.76 -21.19 -13.39
CA MET A 142 -10.82 -20.94 -14.39
C MET A 142 -10.74 -19.50 -14.90
N GLN A 143 -10.51 -18.54 -14.02
CA GLN A 143 -10.35 -17.13 -14.39
C GLN A 143 -9.14 -16.91 -15.33
N ASP A 144 -7.99 -17.54 -15.07
CA ASP A 144 -6.80 -17.43 -15.94
C ASP A 144 -7.07 -17.99 -17.33
N VAL A 145 -7.75 -19.13 -17.42
CA VAL A 145 -8.14 -19.72 -18.70
C VAL A 145 -9.10 -18.81 -19.47
N CYS A 146 -10.13 -18.28 -18.79
CA CYS A 146 -11.10 -17.37 -19.41
C CYS A 146 -10.46 -16.08 -19.88
N GLU A 147 -9.56 -15.46 -19.10
CA GLU A 147 -8.86 -14.23 -19.50
C GLU A 147 -7.95 -14.48 -20.73
N LYS A 148 -7.23 -15.60 -20.77
CA LYS A 148 -6.40 -15.96 -21.93
C LYS A 148 -7.26 -16.17 -23.17
N ALA A 149 -8.31 -16.99 -23.07
CA ALA A 149 -9.19 -17.28 -24.21
C ALA A 149 -9.88 -16.01 -24.74
N LEU A 150 -10.36 -15.16 -23.85
CA LEU A 150 -10.95 -13.86 -24.20
C LEU A 150 -9.92 -12.95 -24.87
N GLY A 151 -8.70 -12.86 -24.31
CA GLY A 151 -7.62 -12.03 -24.85
C GLY A 151 -7.18 -12.49 -26.24
N ASP A 152 -7.09 -13.79 -26.48
CA ASP A 152 -6.75 -14.35 -27.80
C ASP A 152 -7.85 -14.03 -28.84
N LYS A 153 -9.12 -14.19 -28.41
CA LYS A 153 -10.25 -13.91 -29.32
C LYS A 153 -10.41 -12.42 -29.64
N LEU A 154 -10.16 -11.54 -28.65
CA LEU A 154 -10.15 -10.10 -28.90
C LEU A 154 -9.07 -9.68 -29.90
N ARG A 155 -7.88 -10.28 -29.83
CA ARG A 155 -6.78 -10.02 -30.79
C ARG A 155 -7.13 -10.52 -32.20
N GLU A 156 -7.69 -11.71 -32.29
CA GLU A 156 -8.13 -12.28 -33.58
C GLU A 156 -9.18 -11.39 -34.26
N LEU A 157 -10.18 -10.95 -33.49
CA LEU A 157 -11.29 -10.14 -34.01
C LEU A 157 -10.97 -8.64 -34.06
N LYS A 158 -9.78 -8.21 -33.60
CA LYS A 158 -9.40 -6.78 -33.43
C LYS A 158 -10.45 -5.98 -32.66
N ALA A 159 -11.09 -6.61 -31.68
CA ALA A 159 -12.11 -5.98 -30.86
C ALA A 159 -11.46 -5.22 -29.67
N ASN A 160 -12.07 -4.09 -29.28
CA ASN A 160 -11.54 -3.23 -28.22
C ASN A 160 -11.93 -3.71 -26.82
N SER A 161 -13.00 -4.49 -26.69
CA SER A 161 -13.52 -4.98 -25.39
C SER A 161 -14.30 -6.27 -25.57
N GLY A 162 -14.39 -7.02 -24.49
CA GLY A 162 -15.18 -8.25 -24.42
C GLY A 162 -15.45 -8.64 -22.99
N VAL A 163 -16.42 -9.51 -22.79
CA VAL A 163 -16.80 -10.08 -21.50
C VAL A 163 -16.88 -11.59 -21.63
N CYS A 164 -16.36 -12.29 -20.67
CA CYS A 164 -16.50 -13.73 -20.52
C CYS A 164 -17.06 -14.02 -19.12
N ILE A 165 -18.07 -14.85 -19.02
CA ILE A 165 -18.66 -15.26 -17.73
C ILE A 165 -18.75 -16.78 -17.73
N LEU A 166 -18.16 -17.40 -16.71
CA LEU A 166 -18.25 -18.83 -16.48
C LEU A 166 -19.04 -19.08 -15.20
N MET A 167 -20.16 -19.79 -15.34
CA MET A 167 -21.06 -20.09 -14.24
C MET A 167 -21.23 -21.60 -14.08
N GLU A 168 -21.22 -22.07 -12.85
CA GLU A 168 -21.55 -23.46 -12.53
C GLU A 168 -23.06 -23.67 -12.55
N VAL A 169 -23.53 -24.58 -13.41
CA VAL A 169 -24.96 -24.76 -13.65
C VAL A 169 -25.70 -25.33 -12.40
N ALA A 170 -25.01 -26.15 -11.63
CA ALA A 170 -25.65 -26.82 -10.48
C ALA A 170 -25.93 -25.87 -9.31
N THR A 171 -25.03 -24.90 -9.07
CA THR A 171 -25.09 -24.00 -7.91
C THR A 171 -25.47 -22.56 -8.29
N GLY A 172 -25.25 -22.17 -9.55
CA GLY A 172 -25.38 -20.81 -9.99
C GLY A 172 -24.17 -19.93 -9.65
N ASP A 173 -23.09 -20.52 -9.13
CA ASP A 173 -21.89 -19.79 -8.76
C ASP A 173 -21.15 -19.26 -9.99
N VAL A 174 -20.75 -18.01 -9.96
CA VAL A 174 -19.84 -17.43 -10.94
C VAL A 174 -18.40 -17.84 -10.59
N LYS A 175 -17.76 -18.58 -11.47
CA LYS A 175 -16.38 -19.08 -11.30
C LYS A 175 -15.34 -18.19 -12.00
N ALA A 176 -15.75 -17.46 -13.08
CA ALA A 176 -14.88 -16.50 -13.78
C ALA A 176 -15.71 -15.41 -14.47
#